data_df7bbbf5dfc77d2442502819b4728590
#
_entry.id   df7bbbf5dfc77d2442502819b4728590
#
_cell.length_a   1.000
_cell.length_b   1.000
_cell.length_c   1.000
_cell.angle_alpha   90.00
_cell.angle_beta   90.00
_cell.angle_gamma   90.00
#
_symmetry.space_group_name_H-M   'P 1'
#
loop_
_entity.id
_entity.type
_entity.pdbx_description
1 polymer ?
#
loop_
_entity_poly.entity_id
_entity_poly.type
_entity_poly.pdbx_seq_one_letter_code
_entity_poly.pdbx_strand_id
1 'polypeptide(L)'
;MKRLEVGQSLQDIVHEKPIVIIEIGSIRCCACSAISQKLEAHFKEDEMVVCYSVSLEAQPEIAADMGIYSAPAVLVYVEGQLTIREAGVMSVEDIFARVARYRALLDEA
;
A
#
# COMPACT_ATOMS: atom_id res chain seq x y z
N MET A 1 -6.79 -8.70 1.42
CA MET A 1 -6.46 -7.31 1.06
C MET A 1 -7.72 -6.63 0.55
N LYS A 2 -8.01 -5.45 1.07
CA LYS A 2 -9.20 -4.70 0.64
C LYS A 2 -8.96 -4.08 -0.72
N ARG A 3 -9.97 -4.07 -1.56
CA ARG A 3 -9.92 -3.37 -2.84
C ARG A 3 -10.47 -1.97 -2.64
N LEU A 4 -9.76 -0.96 -3.12
CA LEU A 4 -10.25 0.41 -3.08
C LEU A 4 -11.40 0.54 -4.08
N GLU A 5 -12.56 0.99 -3.61
CA GLU A 5 -13.77 1.07 -4.42
C GLU A 5 -13.94 2.45 -5.06
N VAL A 6 -14.69 2.47 -6.17
CA VAL A 6 -15.05 3.72 -6.84
C VAL A 6 -15.82 4.61 -5.85
N GLY A 7 -15.42 5.86 -5.75
CA GLY A 7 -16.04 6.82 -4.85
C GLY A 7 -15.35 6.95 -3.50
N GLN A 8 -14.43 6.04 -3.14
CA GLN A 8 -13.65 6.20 -1.94
C GLN A 8 -12.56 7.24 -2.17
N SER A 9 -12.39 8.13 -1.20
CA SER A 9 -11.36 9.15 -1.25
C SER A 9 -10.07 8.61 -0.66
N LEU A 10 -8.94 8.90 -1.30
CA LEU A 10 -7.64 8.57 -0.77
C LEU A 10 -7.44 9.21 0.62
N GLN A 11 -7.90 10.44 0.80
CA GLN A 11 -7.81 11.13 2.08
C GLN A 11 -8.53 10.40 3.20
N ASP A 12 -9.66 9.77 2.89
CA ASP A 12 -10.42 9.02 3.89
C ASP A 12 -9.71 7.75 4.31
N ILE A 13 -9.14 7.02 3.36
CA ILE A 13 -8.52 5.72 3.67
C ILE A 13 -7.15 5.85 4.33
N VAL A 14 -6.38 6.90 4.04
CA VAL A 14 -5.03 7.02 4.60
C VAL A 14 -5.04 7.28 6.10
N HIS A 15 -6.20 7.62 6.67
CA HIS A 15 -6.38 7.82 8.10
C HIS A 15 -7.13 6.69 8.78
N GLU A 16 -7.49 5.64 8.05
CA GLU A 16 -8.29 4.52 8.59
C GLU A 16 -7.55 3.77 9.70
N LYS A 17 -6.27 3.59 9.54
CA LYS A 17 -5.39 2.93 10.50
C LYS A 17 -4.11 3.74 10.63
N PRO A 18 -3.33 3.51 11.71
CA PRO A 18 -2.03 4.18 11.84
C PRO A 18 -1.09 3.92 10.66
N ILE A 19 -1.15 2.72 10.08
CA ILE A 19 -0.37 2.38 8.90
C ILE A 19 -1.30 1.87 7.82
N VAL A 20 -1.27 2.53 6.65
CA VAL A 20 -2.07 2.15 5.49
C VAL A 20 -1.11 1.87 4.33
N ILE A 21 -1.22 0.67 3.78
CA ILE A 21 -0.38 0.23 2.66
C ILE A 21 -1.26 0.11 1.43
N ILE A 22 -0.86 0.75 0.34
CA ILE A 22 -1.58 0.70 -0.92
C ILE A 22 -0.69 0.06 -1.97
N GLU A 23 -1.15 -1.06 -2.52
CA GLU A 23 -0.46 -1.72 -3.61
C GLU A 23 -1.19 -1.41 -4.90
N ILE A 24 -0.46 -0.90 -5.88
CA ILE A 24 -1.00 -0.58 -7.19
C ILE A 24 -0.56 -1.68 -8.15
N GLY A 25 -1.54 -2.35 -8.72
CA GLY A 25 -1.31 -3.47 -9.62
C GLY A 25 -1.90 -3.25 -10.99
N SER A 26 -1.60 -4.17 -11.89
CA SER A 26 -2.09 -4.18 -13.26
C SER A 26 -2.28 -5.62 -13.70
N ILE A 27 -3.25 -5.86 -14.56
CA ILE A 27 -3.46 -7.19 -15.14
C ILE A 27 -2.26 -7.66 -15.98
N ARG A 28 -1.40 -6.73 -16.39
CA ARG A 28 -0.20 -7.02 -17.17
C ARG A 28 1.04 -7.19 -16.30
N CYS A 29 0.92 -7.04 -15.00
CA CYS A 29 2.05 -7.08 -14.09
C CYS A 29 2.16 -8.47 -13.45
N CYS A 30 3.11 -9.25 -13.89
CA CYS A 30 3.30 -10.62 -13.36
C CYS A 30 3.71 -10.62 -11.89
N ALA A 31 4.43 -9.60 -11.44
CA ALA A 31 4.92 -9.51 -10.06
C ALA A 31 3.87 -9.03 -9.07
N CYS A 32 2.81 -8.37 -9.54
CA CYS A 32 1.83 -7.74 -8.65
C CYS A 32 1.11 -8.73 -7.75
N SER A 33 0.75 -9.89 -8.27
CA SER A 33 0.07 -10.92 -7.48
C SER A 33 0.95 -11.42 -6.33
N ALA A 34 2.22 -11.65 -6.60
CA ALA A 34 3.16 -12.10 -5.58
C ALA A 34 3.36 -11.03 -4.50
N ILE A 35 3.46 -9.77 -4.90
CA ILE A 35 3.59 -8.65 -3.96
C ILE A 35 2.35 -8.56 -3.08
N SER A 36 1.15 -8.61 -3.67
CA SER A 36 -0.11 -8.59 -2.92
C SER A 36 -0.19 -9.72 -1.91
N GLN A 37 0.17 -10.93 -2.31
CA GLN A 37 0.13 -12.09 -1.42
C GLN A 37 1.08 -11.93 -0.24
N LYS A 38 2.29 -11.43 -0.49
CA LYS A 38 3.28 -11.20 0.56
C LYS A 38 2.83 -10.13 1.55
N LEU A 39 2.28 -9.02 1.04
CA LEU A 39 1.78 -7.94 1.89
C LEU A 39 0.62 -8.44 2.76
N GLU A 40 -0.33 -9.12 2.15
CA GLU A 40 -1.50 -9.64 2.86
C GLU A 40 -1.09 -10.63 3.95
N ALA A 41 -0.22 -11.58 3.63
CA ALA A 41 0.22 -12.60 4.57
C ALA A 41 1.00 -11.98 5.74
N HIS A 42 1.86 -11.01 5.45
CA HIS A 42 2.71 -10.39 6.47
C HIS A 42 1.91 -9.56 7.48
N PHE A 43 0.91 -8.83 7.01
CA PHE A 43 0.16 -7.90 7.85
C PHE A 43 -1.24 -8.39 8.25
N LYS A 44 -1.57 -9.63 7.92
CA LYS A 44 -2.91 -10.19 8.11
C LYS A 44 -3.47 -10.00 9.52
N GLU A 45 -2.65 -10.17 10.53
CA GLU A 45 -3.10 -10.12 11.92
C GLU A 45 -2.64 -8.85 12.66
N ASP A 46 -2.04 -7.91 11.96
CA ASP A 46 -1.62 -6.66 12.56
C ASP A 46 -2.76 -5.64 12.52
N GLU A 47 -3.34 -5.38 13.68
CA GLU A 47 -4.49 -4.49 13.81
C GLU A 47 -4.16 -3.03 13.50
N MET A 48 -2.90 -2.65 13.51
CA MET A 48 -2.47 -1.28 13.19
C MET A 48 -2.26 -1.04 11.71
N VAL A 49 -2.33 -2.09 10.90
CA VAL A 49 -2.05 -2.02 9.46
C VAL A 49 -3.27 -2.45 8.66
N VAL A 50 -3.60 -1.70 7.62
CA VAL A 50 -4.56 -2.12 6.61
C VAL A 50 -3.90 -2.02 5.24
N CYS A 51 -4.17 -3.03 4.39
CA CYS A 51 -3.64 -3.08 3.04
C CYS A 51 -4.77 -2.93 2.03
N TYR A 52 -4.57 -2.04 1.06
CA TYR A 52 -5.50 -1.82 -0.04
C TYR A 52 -4.84 -2.16 -1.37
N SER A 53 -5.64 -2.60 -2.33
CA SER A 53 -5.20 -2.78 -3.70
C SER A 53 -5.93 -1.82 -4.63
N VAL A 54 -5.20 -1.29 -5.60
CA VAL A 54 -5.74 -0.41 -6.63
C VAL A 54 -5.31 -0.98 -7.98
N SER A 55 -6.25 -1.09 -8.91
CA SER A 55 -5.99 -1.53 -10.27
C SER A 55 -5.80 -0.32 -11.18
N LEU A 56 -4.69 -0.26 -11.90
CA LEU A 56 -4.44 0.80 -12.87
C LEU A 56 -5.52 0.85 -13.95
N GLU A 57 -6.00 -0.33 -14.39
CA GLU A 57 -7.01 -0.41 -15.43
C GLU A 57 -8.39 0.02 -14.94
N ALA A 58 -8.73 -0.39 -13.72
CA ALA A 58 -10.05 -0.11 -13.17
C ALA A 58 -10.17 1.29 -12.58
N GLN A 59 -9.09 1.81 -12.00
CA GLN A 59 -9.10 3.08 -11.26
C GLN A 59 -7.90 3.95 -11.61
N PRO A 60 -7.74 4.32 -12.89
CA PRO A 60 -6.58 5.10 -13.31
C PRO A 60 -6.50 6.48 -12.64
N GLU A 61 -7.63 7.07 -12.29
CA GLU A 61 -7.65 8.39 -11.66
C GLU A 61 -7.02 8.36 -10.27
N ILE A 62 -7.27 7.29 -9.51
CA ILE A 62 -6.71 7.16 -8.16
C ILE A 62 -5.20 7.00 -8.23
N ALA A 63 -4.72 6.17 -9.15
CA ALA A 63 -3.29 5.98 -9.35
C ALA A 63 -2.63 7.30 -9.80
N ALA A 64 -3.27 8.02 -10.71
CA ALA A 64 -2.77 9.31 -11.19
C ALA A 64 -2.68 10.35 -10.07
N ASP A 65 -3.68 10.37 -9.17
CA ASP A 65 -3.66 11.26 -8.00
C ASP A 65 -2.45 10.98 -7.10
N MET A 66 -1.98 9.76 -7.07
CA MET A 66 -0.79 9.36 -6.33
C MET A 66 0.50 9.53 -7.13
N GLY A 67 0.40 9.97 -8.38
CA GLY A 67 1.55 10.10 -9.27
C GLY A 67 2.09 8.78 -9.79
N ILE A 68 1.28 7.75 -9.80
CA ILE A 68 1.66 6.40 -10.24
C ILE A 68 1.01 6.08 -11.57
N TYR A 69 1.82 5.79 -12.58
CA TYR A 69 1.36 5.52 -13.94
C TYR A 69 1.75 4.13 -14.44
N SER A 70 2.42 3.34 -13.62
CA SER A 70 2.83 1.98 -13.97
C SER A 70 2.83 1.10 -12.72
N ALA A 71 2.75 -0.21 -12.92
CA ALA A 71 2.75 -1.21 -11.85
C ALA A 71 4.00 -2.09 -11.96
N PRO A 72 4.45 -2.67 -10.86
CA PRO A 72 3.89 -2.59 -9.53
C PRO A 72 4.32 -1.31 -8.79
N ALA A 73 3.52 -0.89 -7.80
CA ALA A 73 3.90 0.19 -6.90
C ALA A 73 3.33 -0.10 -5.52
N VAL A 74 4.06 0.31 -4.49
CA VAL A 74 3.63 0.19 -3.10
C VAL A 74 3.86 1.53 -2.41
N LEU A 75 2.80 2.03 -1.79
CA LEU A 75 2.84 3.26 -1.01
C LEU A 75 2.47 2.94 0.42
N VAL A 76 3.21 3.51 1.37
CA VAL A 76 2.91 3.33 2.79
C VAL A 76 2.68 4.69 3.43
N TYR A 77 1.53 4.83 4.06
CA TYR A 77 1.14 6.02 4.81
C TYR A 77 1.21 5.69 6.30
N VAL A 78 1.91 6.53 7.05
CA VAL A 78 2.01 6.41 8.51
C VAL A 78 1.40 7.68 9.09
N GLU A 79 0.37 7.52 9.91
CA GLU A 79 -0.39 8.63 10.49
C GLU A 79 -0.85 9.62 9.41
N GLY A 80 -1.29 9.08 8.27
CA GLY A 80 -1.78 9.88 7.15
C GLY A 80 -0.70 10.49 6.26
N GLN A 81 0.57 10.27 6.57
CA GLN A 81 1.70 10.83 5.82
C GLN A 81 2.34 9.77 4.93
N LEU A 82 2.59 10.10 3.67
CA LEU A 82 3.30 9.21 2.77
C LEU A 82 4.77 9.10 3.22
N THR A 83 5.17 7.90 3.62
CA THR A 83 6.53 7.67 4.15
C THR A 83 7.36 6.75 3.27
N ILE A 84 6.72 5.83 2.55
CA ILE A 84 7.42 4.90 1.65
C ILE A 84 6.71 4.91 0.32
N ARG A 85 7.49 5.07 -0.76
CA ARG A 85 6.98 5.03 -2.12
C ARG A 85 7.97 4.26 -2.97
N GLU A 86 7.59 3.04 -3.35
CA GLU A 86 8.40 2.18 -4.21
C GLU A 86 7.61 1.85 -5.47
N ALA A 87 8.26 1.94 -6.62
CA ALA A 87 7.65 1.64 -7.90
C ALA A 87 8.63 0.86 -8.77
N GLY A 88 8.13 -0.11 -9.50
CA GLY A 88 8.93 -0.96 -10.36
C GLY A 88 9.56 -2.12 -9.59
N VAL A 89 10.83 -2.39 -9.84
CA VAL A 89 11.55 -3.44 -9.13
C VAL A 89 11.76 -3.02 -7.67
N MET A 90 11.33 -3.86 -6.75
CA MET A 90 11.38 -3.53 -5.33
C MET A 90 11.62 -4.76 -4.48
N SER A 91 12.15 -4.55 -3.28
CA SER A 91 12.26 -5.58 -2.26
C SER A 91 11.13 -5.44 -1.25
N VAL A 92 10.23 -6.40 -1.23
CA VAL A 92 9.11 -6.42 -0.29
C VAL A 92 9.65 -6.59 1.14
N GLU A 93 10.71 -7.35 1.31
CA GLU A 93 11.36 -7.57 2.59
C GLU A 93 11.94 -6.26 3.14
N ASP A 94 12.49 -5.42 2.28
CA ASP A 94 12.97 -4.10 2.66
C ASP A 94 11.81 -3.21 3.13
N ILE A 95 10.69 -3.28 2.42
CA ILE A 95 9.47 -2.55 2.82
C ILE A 95 9.03 -3.01 4.22
N PHE A 96 9.01 -4.32 4.45
CA PHE A 96 8.64 -4.88 5.75
C PHE A 96 9.55 -4.34 6.87
N ALA A 97 10.85 -4.30 6.63
CA ALA A 97 11.81 -3.80 7.62
C ALA A 97 11.59 -2.33 7.93
N ARG A 98 11.30 -1.53 6.91
CA ARG A 98 11.03 -0.10 7.07
C ARG A 98 9.72 0.14 7.81
N VAL A 99 8.69 -0.61 7.48
CA VAL A 99 7.40 -0.54 8.19
C VAL A 99 7.57 -0.94 9.65
N ALA A 100 8.39 -1.95 9.93
CA ALA A 100 8.64 -2.39 11.30
C ALA A 100 9.25 -1.27 12.15
N ARG A 101 10.10 -0.42 11.57
CA ARG A 101 10.67 0.73 12.29
C ARG A 101 9.58 1.74 12.66
N TYR A 102 8.69 2.07 11.72
CA TYR A 102 7.56 2.96 12.00
C TYR A 102 6.62 2.36 13.03
N ARG A 103 6.39 1.05 12.92
CA ARG A 103 5.55 0.32 13.86
C ARG A 103 6.09 0.42 15.28
N ALA A 104 7.41 0.26 15.44
CA ALA A 104 8.06 0.38 16.74
C ALA A 104 7.95 1.81 17.30
N LEU A 105 8.12 2.81 16.45
CA LEU A 105 7.99 4.21 16.87
C LEU A 105 6.57 4.52 17.34
N LEU A 106 5.57 3.98 16.67
CA LEU A 106 4.16 4.16 17.06
C LEU A 106 3.87 3.51 18.41
N ASP A 107 4.48 2.37 18.69
CA ASP A 107 4.30 1.67 19.97
C ASP A 107 4.91 2.44 21.15
N GLU A 108 5.91 3.28 20.88
CA GLU A 108 6.56 4.10 21.90
C GLU A 108 5.81 5.42 22.19
N ALA A 109 4.90 5.77 21.32
CA ALA A 109 4.18 7.05 21.41
C ALA A 109 3.09 7.06 22.49
#